data_afd3ac724e5a04df52f7c74d56bacceb
#
_entry.id   afd3ac724e5a04df52f7c74d56bacceb
#
_cell.length_a   1.000
_cell.length_b   1.000
_cell.length_c   1.000
_cell.angle_alpha   90.00
_cell.angle_beta   90.00
_cell.angle_gamma   90.00
#
_symmetry.space_group_name_H-M   'P 1'
#
loop_
_entity.id
_entity.type
_entity.pdbx_description
1 polymer ?
#
loop_
_entity_poly.entity_id
_entity_poly.type
_entity_poly.pdbx_seq_one_letter_code
_entity_poly.pdbx_strand_id
1 'polypeptide(L)'
;MKIKISACTAKGSHIENQDCLCATGLCPEQTSFWADRKEVEVPFLYAAVSDGIGSGAASQYLARLACETFAKAVEAVPHGSLYDIPGGGELHADLPYCGVLKGAHTVYDALQTLHAEGGCTLTGCCLTAPAPNPDPDVQPHTHFFSMGSVGDSACFWYRPHRQVGEPVQLLNYPQNLFYSRKKAGLETNLFEKRVLLSFLGMAVEKLELSRCIQVVTIDDVWPGDRFLLCSDGVYGQLPEALLKKLLGMRWITAKTLVKAATFVPHSDNATAILIDIL
;
A
#
# COMPACT_ATOMS: atom_id res chain seq x y z
N MET A 1 -6.01 -14.60 13.11
CA MET A 1 -6.30 -14.37 11.68
C MET A 1 -5.31 -15.18 10.84
N LYS A 2 -5.82 -16.02 9.96
CA LYS A 2 -4.99 -16.77 8.99
C LYS A 2 -4.91 -16.00 7.68
N ILE A 3 -3.72 -15.80 7.18
CA ILE A 3 -3.48 -15.08 5.93
C ILE A 3 -2.42 -15.77 5.09
N LYS A 4 -2.46 -15.51 3.78
CA LYS A 4 -1.30 -15.75 2.90
C LYS A 4 -0.78 -14.41 2.40
N ILE A 5 0.51 -14.19 2.56
CA ILE A 5 1.17 -12.99 2.06
C ILE A 5 2.24 -13.37 1.04
N SER A 6 2.33 -12.60 -0.03
CA SER A 6 3.44 -12.63 -0.96
C SER A 6 3.85 -11.21 -1.32
N ALA A 7 5.14 -10.99 -1.50
CA ALA A 7 5.70 -9.68 -1.82
C ALA A 7 6.75 -9.81 -2.92
N CYS A 8 6.84 -8.84 -3.80
CA CYS A 8 7.85 -8.80 -4.86
C CYS A 8 8.12 -7.36 -5.27
N THR A 9 9.39 -7.06 -5.49
CA THR A 9 9.83 -5.82 -6.13
C THR A 9 10.83 -6.13 -7.23
N ALA A 10 10.82 -5.38 -8.31
CA ALA A 10 11.74 -5.52 -9.43
C ALA A 10 11.97 -4.19 -10.13
N LYS A 11 13.20 -4.00 -10.61
CA LYS A 11 13.60 -2.75 -11.28
C LYS A 11 13.03 -2.53 -12.68
N GLY A 12 12.37 -3.54 -13.26
CA GLY A 12 11.91 -3.45 -14.64
C GLY A 12 13.06 -3.18 -15.63
N SER A 13 12.85 -2.24 -16.53
CA SER A 13 13.84 -1.80 -17.51
C SER A 13 14.82 -0.75 -17.00
N HIS A 14 14.64 -0.26 -15.79
CA HIS A 14 15.51 0.74 -15.18
C HIS A 14 16.85 0.16 -14.70
N ILE A 15 17.85 1.02 -14.53
CA ILE A 15 19.17 0.64 -13.99
C ILE A 15 19.03 0.30 -12.51
N GLU A 16 18.27 1.10 -11.78
CA GLU A 16 18.04 1.00 -10.33
C GLU A 16 16.56 0.74 -10.05
N ASN A 17 16.30 0.12 -8.90
CA ASN A 17 14.96 -0.01 -8.36
C ASN A 17 14.78 1.05 -7.27
N GLN A 18 13.93 2.02 -7.51
CA GLN A 18 13.63 3.11 -6.58
C GLN A 18 12.42 2.79 -5.69
N ASP A 19 11.71 1.70 -5.99
CA ASP A 19 10.62 1.20 -5.16
C ASP A 19 11.13 0.54 -3.88
N CYS A 20 10.32 0.60 -2.85
CA CYS A 20 10.49 -0.16 -1.61
C CYS A 20 9.17 -0.76 -1.14
N LEU A 21 9.27 -1.82 -0.34
CA LEU A 21 8.14 -2.43 0.35
C LEU A 21 8.54 -2.84 1.76
N CYS A 22 7.58 -2.89 2.66
CA CYS A 22 7.70 -3.58 3.94
C CYS A 22 6.39 -4.30 4.29
N ALA A 23 6.50 -5.33 5.09
CA ALA A 23 5.35 -6.00 5.70
C ALA A 23 5.82 -6.64 7.01
N THR A 24 4.91 -7.03 7.88
CA THR A 24 5.21 -7.67 9.16
C THR A 24 6.32 -8.70 9.03
N GLY A 25 7.47 -8.42 9.64
CA GLY A 25 8.66 -9.26 9.57
C GLY A 25 9.44 -9.23 8.24
N LEU A 26 9.10 -8.32 7.31
CA LEU A 26 9.75 -8.16 6.02
C LEU A 26 10.04 -6.69 5.75
N CYS A 27 11.32 -6.33 5.70
CA CYS A 27 11.78 -5.04 5.22
C CYS A 27 12.98 -5.30 4.31
N PRO A 28 12.80 -5.51 3.00
CA PRO A 28 13.87 -5.90 2.10
C PRO A 28 14.83 -4.74 1.85
N GLU A 29 16.10 -5.01 2.08
CA GLU A 29 17.20 -4.08 1.76
C GLU A 29 17.65 -4.17 0.29
N GLN A 30 17.13 -5.16 -0.45
CA GLN A 30 17.58 -5.48 -1.80
C GLN A 30 16.72 -4.83 -2.88
N THR A 31 17.36 -4.43 -3.99
CA THR A 31 16.73 -3.82 -5.16
C THR A 31 15.89 -4.79 -6.01
N SER A 32 16.00 -6.09 -5.74
CA SER A 32 15.14 -7.13 -6.31
C SER A 32 14.87 -8.14 -5.23
N PHE A 33 13.64 -8.23 -4.82
CA PHE A 33 13.19 -9.09 -3.73
C PHE A 33 11.90 -9.79 -4.10
N TRP A 34 11.75 -11.01 -3.64
CA TRP A 34 10.46 -11.68 -3.62
C TRP A 34 10.38 -12.60 -2.40
N ALA A 35 9.22 -12.65 -1.77
CA ALA A 35 8.87 -13.64 -0.77
C ALA A 35 7.87 -14.62 -1.36
N ASP A 36 8.06 -15.90 -1.09
CA ASP A 36 7.07 -16.91 -1.43
C ASP A 36 5.77 -16.64 -0.68
N ARG A 37 4.69 -17.17 -1.26
CA ARG A 37 3.38 -17.14 -0.64
C ARG A 37 3.45 -17.90 0.69
N LYS A 38 3.53 -17.15 1.78
CA LYS A 38 3.66 -17.67 3.14
C LYS A 38 2.30 -17.61 3.84
N GLU A 39 1.89 -18.74 4.39
CA GLU A 39 0.75 -18.80 5.31
C GLU A 39 1.22 -18.50 6.72
N VAL A 40 0.59 -17.54 7.37
CA VAL A 40 0.89 -17.15 8.75
C VAL A 40 -0.41 -16.90 9.52
N GLU A 41 -0.34 -17.17 10.81
CA GLU A 41 -1.41 -16.83 11.74
C GLU A 41 -0.93 -15.69 12.65
N VAL A 42 -1.57 -14.54 12.54
CA VAL A 42 -1.18 -13.33 13.26
C VAL A 42 -2.40 -12.58 13.77
N PRO A 43 -2.33 -11.93 14.94
CA PRO A 43 -3.40 -11.06 15.41
C PRO A 43 -3.44 -9.73 14.65
N PHE A 44 -2.28 -9.30 14.14
CA PHE A 44 -2.08 -8.03 13.49
C PHE A 44 -1.06 -8.16 12.35
N LEU A 45 -1.31 -7.47 11.25
CA LEU A 45 -0.39 -7.37 10.12
C LEU A 45 -0.36 -5.93 9.62
N TYR A 46 0.81 -5.45 9.24
CA TYR A 46 0.96 -4.24 8.42
C TYR A 46 1.70 -4.56 7.12
N ALA A 47 1.47 -3.72 6.12
CA ALA A 47 2.20 -3.74 4.87
C ALA A 47 2.25 -2.33 4.27
N ALA A 48 3.33 -1.98 3.58
CA ALA A 48 3.42 -0.73 2.85
C ALA A 48 4.27 -0.88 1.58
N VAL A 49 3.95 -0.06 0.58
CA VAL A 49 4.72 0.15 -0.63
C VAL A 49 5.04 1.62 -0.80
N SER A 50 6.21 1.93 -1.32
CA SER A 50 6.66 3.28 -1.61
C SER A 50 7.44 3.28 -2.91
N ASP A 51 7.14 4.24 -3.79
CA ASP A 51 7.79 4.48 -5.07
C ASP A 51 8.61 5.76 -4.96
N GLY A 52 9.88 5.70 -5.30
CA GLY A 52 10.83 6.79 -5.21
C GLY A 52 10.76 7.72 -6.42
N ILE A 53 10.59 9.02 -6.19
CA ILE A 53 10.41 10.04 -7.20
C ILE A 53 11.70 10.83 -7.41
N GLY A 54 12.14 10.93 -8.65
CA GLY A 54 13.35 11.65 -9.02
C GLY A 54 14.42 10.73 -9.62
N SER A 55 15.65 11.20 -9.67
CA SER A 55 16.76 10.43 -10.25
C SER A 55 17.81 10.07 -9.19
N GLY A 56 18.22 8.80 -9.18
CA GLY A 56 19.37 8.34 -8.43
C GLY A 56 19.07 7.78 -7.03
N ALA A 57 20.16 7.54 -6.28
CA ALA A 57 20.15 6.86 -4.99
C ALA A 57 19.32 7.55 -3.89
N ALA A 58 19.07 8.85 -4.00
CA ALA A 58 18.27 9.60 -3.05
C ALA A 58 16.81 9.11 -3.05
N SER A 59 16.21 8.89 -4.23
CA SER A 59 14.81 8.43 -4.35
C SER A 59 14.60 7.05 -3.73
N GLN A 60 15.52 6.11 -4.00
CA GLN A 60 15.50 4.78 -3.38
C GLN A 60 15.63 4.86 -1.86
N TYR A 61 16.55 5.71 -1.37
CA TYR A 61 16.74 5.92 0.07
C TYR A 61 15.48 6.46 0.73
N LEU A 62 14.82 7.46 0.10
CA LEU A 62 13.60 8.07 0.63
C LEU A 62 12.42 7.09 0.66
N ALA A 63 12.25 6.28 -0.39
CA ALA A 63 11.22 5.23 -0.43
C ALA A 63 11.43 4.20 0.69
N ARG A 64 12.69 3.78 0.91
CA ARG A 64 13.04 2.88 2.01
C ARG A 64 12.77 3.51 3.36
N LEU A 65 13.21 4.75 3.56
CA LEU A 65 13.02 5.50 4.81
C LEU A 65 11.54 5.66 5.15
N ALA A 66 10.69 5.93 4.15
CA ALA A 66 9.25 6.01 4.32
C ALA A 66 8.64 4.68 4.80
N CYS A 67 8.99 3.56 4.15
CA CYS A 67 8.55 2.22 4.55
C CYS A 67 9.02 1.84 5.96
N GLU A 68 10.30 2.07 6.30
CA GLU A 68 10.84 1.78 7.64
C GLU A 68 10.17 2.63 8.72
N THR A 69 9.92 3.91 8.43
CA THR A 69 9.26 4.82 9.37
C THR A 69 7.81 4.41 9.60
N PHE A 70 7.09 4.03 8.53
CA PHE A 70 5.74 3.49 8.63
C PHE A 70 5.72 2.25 9.53
N ALA A 71 6.57 1.27 9.26
CA ALA A 71 6.67 0.04 10.04
C ALA A 71 6.91 0.33 11.53
N LYS A 72 7.92 1.14 11.85
CA LYS A 72 8.25 1.54 13.24
C LYS A 72 7.10 2.27 13.93
N ALA A 73 6.38 3.14 13.20
CA ALA A 73 5.27 3.88 13.76
C ALA A 73 4.10 2.96 14.13
N VAL A 74 3.83 1.97 13.30
CA VAL A 74 2.74 1.01 13.53
C VAL A 74 3.12 -0.03 14.60
N GLU A 75 4.36 -0.53 14.60
CA GLU A 75 4.85 -1.47 15.61
C GLU A 75 4.98 -0.87 17.01
N ALA A 76 5.16 0.45 17.11
CA ALA A 76 5.26 1.14 18.40
C ALA A 76 3.95 1.16 19.20
N VAL A 77 2.82 0.84 18.56
CA VAL A 77 1.52 0.78 19.25
C VAL A 77 1.36 -0.61 19.89
N PRO A 78 1.17 -0.72 21.19
CA PRO A 78 0.97 -2.00 21.86
C PRO A 78 -0.26 -2.72 21.29
N HIS A 79 -0.08 -3.92 20.77
CA HIS A 79 -1.18 -4.68 20.16
C HIS A 79 -2.34 -4.97 21.11
N GLY A 80 -2.09 -5.08 22.44
CA GLY A 80 -3.12 -5.22 23.47
C GLY A 80 -4.00 -3.99 23.61
N SER A 81 -3.47 -2.78 23.43
CA SER A 81 -4.24 -1.53 23.55
C SER A 81 -5.25 -1.32 22.42
N LEU A 82 -5.12 -2.06 21.32
CA LEU A 82 -6.07 -2.04 20.21
C LEU A 82 -7.43 -2.64 20.59
N TYR A 83 -7.47 -3.47 21.65
CA TYR A 83 -8.67 -4.15 22.12
C TYR A 83 -9.32 -3.50 23.34
N ASP A 84 -8.57 -2.67 24.08
CA ASP A 84 -9.01 -2.13 25.36
C ASP A 84 -9.81 -0.81 25.25
N ILE A 85 -10.00 -0.28 24.05
CA ILE A 85 -10.71 0.99 23.83
C ILE A 85 -12.16 0.67 23.45
N PRO A 86 -13.16 1.10 24.27
CA PRO A 86 -14.55 1.06 23.86
C PRO A 86 -14.72 1.86 22.55
N GLY A 87 -15.06 1.18 21.47
CA GLY A 87 -15.08 1.80 20.14
C GLY A 87 -13.80 1.63 19.32
N GLY A 88 -12.99 0.61 19.59
CA GLY A 88 -11.67 0.32 19.00
C GLY A 88 -11.49 0.47 17.47
N GLY A 89 -12.58 0.70 16.73
CA GLY A 89 -12.54 1.01 15.31
C GLY A 89 -11.79 2.31 14.97
N GLU A 90 -11.85 3.34 15.81
CA GLU A 90 -11.17 4.63 15.55
C GLU A 90 -9.65 4.49 15.59
N LEU A 91 -9.09 3.80 16.59
CA LEU A 91 -7.64 3.62 16.70
C LEU A 91 -7.06 2.82 15.52
N HIS A 92 -7.80 1.82 15.04
CA HIS A 92 -7.39 1.03 13.87
C HIS A 92 -7.35 1.87 12.59
N ALA A 93 -8.28 2.81 12.44
CA ALA A 93 -8.32 3.74 11.31
C ALA A 93 -7.12 4.70 11.34
N ASP A 94 -6.71 5.14 12.51
CA ASP A 94 -5.67 6.15 12.69
C ASP A 94 -4.24 5.60 12.52
N LEU A 95 -4.01 4.30 12.73
CA LEU A 95 -2.67 3.72 12.64
C LEU A 95 -1.99 3.95 11.28
N PRO A 96 -2.60 3.62 10.13
CA PRO A 96 -1.96 3.88 8.84
C PRO A 96 -1.82 5.37 8.57
N TYR A 97 -2.77 6.20 8.99
CA TYR A 97 -2.68 7.65 8.89
C TYR A 97 -1.46 8.18 9.64
N CYS A 98 -1.31 7.79 10.92
CA CYS A 98 -0.15 8.19 11.75
C CYS A 98 1.17 7.69 11.16
N GLY A 99 1.20 6.46 10.62
CA GLY A 99 2.36 5.89 9.95
C GLY A 99 2.78 6.69 8.71
N VAL A 100 1.81 7.03 7.85
CA VAL A 100 2.06 7.85 6.66
C VAL A 100 2.48 9.27 7.02
N LEU A 101 1.81 9.90 7.99
CA LEU A 101 2.15 11.24 8.46
C LEU A 101 3.58 11.30 9.02
N LYS A 102 3.97 10.32 9.83
CA LYS A 102 5.32 10.23 10.38
C LYS A 102 6.35 9.99 9.28
N GLY A 103 6.06 9.13 8.31
CA GLY A 103 6.86 8.93 7.11
C GLY A 103 7.09 10.23 6.34
N ALA A 104 6.04 11.03 6.17
CA ALA A 104 6.13 12.31 5.50
C ALA A 104 7.06 13.30 6.19
N HIS A 105 6.97 13.44 7.52
CA HIS A 105 7.89 14.29 8.28
C HIS A 105 9.33 13.79 8.16
N THR A 106 9.55 12.48 8.31
CA THR A 106 10.90 11.90 8.24
C THR A 106 11.52 12.09 6.86
N VAL A 107 10.76 11.91 5.77
CA VAL A 107 11.24 12.15 4.40
C VAL A 107 11.56 13.62 4.17
N TYR A 108 10.72 14.53 4.64
CA TYR A 108 10.97 15.97 4.53
C TYR A 108 12.25 16.39 5.25
N ASP A 109 12.44 15.94 6.50
CA ASP A 109 13.63 16.24 7.29
C ASP A 109 14.90 15.66 6.64
N ALA A 110 14.81 14.47 6.05
CA ALA A 110 15.91 13.86 5.31
C ALA A 110 16.30 14.68 4.07
N LEU A 111 15.33 15.17 3.30
CA LEU A 111 15.58 16.03 2.13
C LEU A 111 16.27 17.34 2.52
N GLN A 112 15.84 17.97 3.62
CA GLN A 112 16.50 19.18 4.13
C GLN A 112 17.95 18.88 4.54
N THR A 113 18.20 17.77 5.21
CA THR A 113 19.53 17.36 5.68
C THR A 113 20.46 17.01 4.52
N LEU A 114 19.96 16.34 3.51
CA LEU A 114 20.73 15.91 2.34
C LEU A 114 20.89 17.01 1.29
N HIS A 115 20.19 18.14 1.43
CA HIS A 115 20.06 19.17 0.38
C HIS A 115 19.69 18.56 -0.97
N ALA A 116 18.80 17.55 -0.95
CA ALA A 116 18.39 16.80 -2.12
C ALA A 116 16.99 17.21 -2.58
N GLU A 117 16.74 17.01 -3.88
CA GLU A 117 15.42 17.11 -4.47
C GLU A 117 14.84 15.73 -4.71
N GLY A 118 13.52 15.60 -4.73
CA GLY A 118 12.82 14.36 -4.96
C GLY A 118 11.78 14.07 -3.88
N GLY A 119 11.42 12.82 -3.76
CA GLY A 119 10.41 12.37 -2.80
C GLY A 119 10.06 10.90 -2.99
N CYS A 120 8.95 10.50 -2.43
CA CYS A 120 8.38 9.17 -2.67
C CYS A 120 6.87 9.16 -2.43
N THR A 121 6.19 8.14 -2.97
CA THR A 121 4.84 7.80 -2.55
C THR A 121 4.88 7.00 -1.25
N LEU A 122 3.75 6.83 -0.59
CA LEU A 122 3.60 5.84 0.48
C LEU A 122 2.15 5.39 0.57
N THR A 123 1.91 4.10 0.37
CA THR A 123 0.62 3.45 0.60
C THR A 123 0.83 2.32 1.59
N GLY A 124 0.26 2.46 2.79
CA GLY A 124 0.40 1.49 3.86
C GLY A 124 -0.94 1.06 4.43
N CYS A 125 -1.03 -0.18 4.89
CA CYS A 125 -2.23 -0.73 5.51
C CYS A 125 -1.93 -1.47 6.81
N CYS A 126 -2.98 -1.60 7.62
CA CYS A 126 -3.04 -2.47 8.79
C CYS A 126 -4.24 -3.40 8.66
N LEU A 127 -4.05 -4.64 9.04
CA LEU A 127 -5.10 -5.65 9.12
C LEU A 127 -5.09 -6.25 10.52
N THR A 128 -6.24 -6.23 11.20
CA THR A 128 -6.35 -6.66 12.58
C THR A 128 -7.40 -7.76 12.71
N ALA A 129 -7.09 -8.78 13.51
CA ALA A 129 -8.08 -9.77 13.92
C ALA A 129 -9.13 -9.09 14.81
N PRO A 130 -10.39 -9.57 14.81
CA PRO A 130 -11.39 -9.09 15.76
C PRO A 130 -10.93 -9.36 17.21
N ALA A 131 -11.34 -8.50 18.14
CA ALA A 131 -11.15 -8.77 19.56
C ALA A 131 -11.82 -10.10 19.93
N PRO A 132 -11.21 -10.90 20.83
CA PRO A 132 -11.87 -12.08 21.35
C PRO A 132 -13.22 -11.68 21.98
N ASN A 133 -14.30 -12.27 21.48
CA ASN A 133 -15.60 -12.05 22.12
C ASN A 133 -15.64 -12.83 23.43
N PRO A 134 -16.00 -12.22 24.57
CA PRO A 134 -16.17 -12.94 25.83
C PRO A 134 -17.35 -13.92 25.79
N ASP A 135 -18.30 -13.76 24.86
CA ASP A 135 -19.41 -14.69 24.61
C ASP A 135 -18.98 -15.70 23.52
N PRO A 136 -18.78 -17.00 23.87
CA PRO A 136 -18.36 -18.02 22.90
C PRO A 136 -19.42 -18.31 21.83
N ASP A 137 -20.69 -17.97 22.06
CA ASP A 137 -21.77 -18.18 21.09
C ASP A 137 -21.87 -17.05 20.04
N VAL A 138 -21.17 -15.95 20.28
CA VAL A 138 -21.05 -14.84 19.32
C VAL A 138 -19.71 -14.95 18.60
N GLN A 139 -19.74 -15.47 17.39
CA GLN A 139 -18.53 -15.53 16.58
C GLN A 139 -18.00 -14.10 16.31
N PRO A 140 -16.70 -13.84 16.52
CA PRO A 140 -16.08 -12.57 16.15
C PRO A 140 -16.14 -12.45 14.62
N HIS A 141 -16.95 -11.54 14.11
CA HIS A 141 -17.50 -11.66 12.78
C HIS A 141 -16.57 -11.22 11.66
N THR A 142 -15.64 -10.30 11.88
CA THR A 142 -14.89 -9.76 10.73
C THR A 142 -13.53 -9.22 11.16
N HIS A 143 -12.57 -9.36 10.26
CA HIS A 143 -11.31 -8.66 10.39
C HIS A 143 -11.50 -7.19 10.00
N PHE A 144 -10.68 -6.34 10.55
CA PHE A 144 -10.66 -4.91 10.29
C PHE A 144 -9.46 -4.57 9.41
N PHE A 145 -9.70 -3.88 8.29
CA PHE A 145 -8.68 -3.37 7.40
C PHE A 145 -8.71 -1.85 7.42
N SER A 146 -7.54 -1.22 7.55
CA SER A 146 -7.37 0.21 7.37
C SER A 146 -6.15 0.50 6.51
N MET A 147 -6.19 1.60 5.76
CA MET A 147 -5.06 2.06 4.95
C MET A 147 -4.91 3.57 4.99
N GLY A 148 -3.67 4.03 4.83
CA GLY A 148 -3.30 5.41 4.57
C GLY A 148 -2.46 5.51 3.30
N SER A 149 -2.65 6.57 2.50
CA SER A 149 -1.94 6.74 1.23
C SER A 149 -1.66 8.20 0.90
N VAL A 150 -0.43 8.45 0.40
CA VAL A 150 -0.03 9.67 -0.29
C VAL A 150 0.72 9.28 -1.57
N GLY A 151 0.36 9.91 -2.69
CA GLY A 151 0.91 9.61 -3.99
C GLY A 151 -0.03 8.76 -4.84
N ASP A 152 0.52 8.06 -5.80
CA ASP A 152 -0.27 7.28 -6.75
C ASP A 152 -0.06 5.76 -6.64
N SER A 153 0.75 5.27 -5.71
CA SER A 153 0.72 3.85 -5.34
C SER A 153 -0.70 3.44 -4.92
N ALA A 154 -1.14 2.25 -5.33
CA ALA A 154 -2.54 1.84 -5.26
C ALA A 154 -2.78 0.67 -4.30
N CYS A 155 -3.97 0.64 -3.71
CA CYS A 155 -4.51 -0.50 -2.99
C CYS A 155 -5.80 -0.99 -3.64
N PHE A 156 -5.84 -2.26 -4.01
CA PHE A 156 -7.03 -2.93 -4.56
C PHE A 156 -7.56 -3.94 -3.57
N TRP A 157 -8.87 -4.01 -3.48
CA TRP A 157 -9.60 -5.02 -2.71
C TRP A 157 -10.40 -5.93 -3.65
N TYR A 158 -10.18 -7.21 -3.58
CA TYR A 158 -10.95 -8.24 -4.26
C TYR A 158 -11.80 -9.01 -3.27
N ARG A 159 -13.11 -9.12 -3.55
CA ARG A 159 -14.09 -9.95 -2.83
C ARG A 159 -14.83 -10.84 -3.82
N PRO A 160 -14.68 -12.19 -3.77
CA PRO A 160 -15.17 -13.09 -4.81
C PRO A 160 -16.69 -13.12 -4.94
N HIS A 161 -17.42 -12.91 -3.86
CA HIS A 161 -18.88 -13.04 -3.80
C HIS A 161 -19.54 -11.71 -3.39
N ARG A 162 -19.04 -10.62 -3.93
CA ARG A 162 -19.64 -9.32 -3.65
C ARG A 162 -21.07 -9.26 -4.19
N GLN A 163 -22.03 -8.92 -3.33
CA GLN A 163 -23.45 -8.87 -3.71
C GLN A 163 -23.78 -7.65 -4.60
N VAL A 164 -23.02 -6.57 -4.46
CA VAL A 164 -23.25 -5.32 -5.21
C VAL A 164 -21.90 -4.76 -5.68
N GLY A 165 -21.79 -4.40 -6.95
CA GLY A 165 -20.61 -3.81 -7.54
C GLY A 165 -19.64 -4.83 -8.15
N GLU A 166 -18.47 -4.34 -8.56
CA GLU A 166 -17.42 -5.19 -9.15
C GLU A 166 -16.66 -5.96 -8.05
N PRO A 167 -16.21 -7.19 -8.35
CA PRO A 167 -15.40 -7.97 -7.41
C PRO A 167 -14.10 -7.30 -6.99
N VAL A 168 -13.53 -6.48 -7.85
CA VAL A 168 -12.29 -5.73 -7.58
C VAL A 168 -12.60 -4.25 -7.47
N GLN A 169 -12.17 -3.63 -6.36
CA GLN A 169 -12.28 -2.20 -6.14
C GLN A 169 -10.90 -1.60 -5.89
N LEU A 170 -10.66 -0.42 -6.45
CA LEU A 170 -9.56 0.46 -6.09
C LEU A 170 -9.97 1.24 -4.83
N LEU A 171 -9.22 1.10 -3.73
CA LEU A 171 -9.58 1.68 -2.44
C LEU A 171 -9.13 3.14 -2.30
N ASN A 172 -7.91 3.47 -2.75
CA ASN A 172 -7.43 4.85 -2.77
C ASN A 172 -7.46 5.40 -4.18
N TYR A 173 -7.54 6.72 -4.29
CA TYR A 173 -7.53 7.41 -5.57
C TYR A 173 -6.11 7.87 -5.89
N PRO A 174 -5.44 7.34 -6.95
CA PRO A 174 -4.09 7.75 -7.28
C PRO A 174 -3.97 9.26 -7.48
N GLN A 175 -3.04 9.90 -6.74
CA GLN A 175 -2.90 11.36 -6.69
C GLN A 175 -2.00 11.86 -7.81
N ASN A 176 -2.37 11.60 -9.06
CA ASN A 176 -1.73 12.14 -10.25
C ASN A 176 -2.74 12.90 -11.14
N LEU A 177 -2.23 13.64 -12.08
CA LEU A 177 -3.05 14.52 -12.94
C LEU A 177 -4.08 13.73 -13.76
N PHE A 178 -3.72 12.53 -14.24
CA PHE A 178 -4.62 11.67 -15.02
C PHE A 178 -5.90 11.34 -14.25
N TYR A 179 -5.75 10.80 -13.04
CA TYR A 179 -6.90 10.41 -12.22
C TYR A 179 -7.68 11.63 -11.73
N SER A 180 -7.00 12.74 -11.41
CA SER A 180 -7.66 13.98 -11.02
C SER A 180 -8.57 14.52 -12.13
N ARG A 181 -8.06 14.57 -13.36
CA ARG A 181 -8.83 15.01 -14.53
C ARG A 181 -9.98 14.03 -14.85
N LYS A 182 -9.70 12.72 -14.80
CA LYS A 182 -10.71 11.67 -15.00
C LYS A 182 -11.87 11.82 -14.00
N LYS A 183 -11.58 12.09 -12.73
CA LYS A 183 -12.58 12.35 -11.69
C LYS A 183 -13.42 13.60 -11.98
N ALA A 184 -12.81 14.62 -12.56
CA ALA A 184 -13.49 15.84 -12.97
C ALA A 184 -14.26 15.71 -14.30
N GLY A 185 -14.27 14.54 -14.94
CA GLY A 185 -14.92 14.31 -16.24
C GLY A 185 -14.20 14.99 -17.42
N LEU A 186 -12.93 15.34 -17.26
CA LEU A 186 -12.11 15.99 -18.28
C LEU A 186 -11.39 14.94 -19.15
N GLU A 187 -11.07 15.32 -20.38
CA GLU A 187 -10.21 14.51 -21.25
C GLU A 187 -8.84 14.29 -20.60
N THR A 188 -8.31 13.10 -20.76
CA THR A 188 -7.04 12.69 -20.16
C THR A 188 -6.12 12.08 -21.22
N ASN A 189 -4.80 12.16 -20.99
CA ASN A 189 -3.80 11.45 -21.77
C ASN A 189 -2.87 10.65 -20.84
N LEU A 190 -2.17 9.65 -21.40
CA LEU A 190 -1.34 8.75 -20.60
C LEU A 190 -0.12 9.42 -19.95
N PHE A 191 0.39 10.51 -20.52
CA PHE A 191 1.51 11.26 -19.92
C PHE A 191 1.15 11.90 -18.58
N GLU A 192 -0.13 12.21 -18.37
CA GLU A 192 -0.64 12.81 -17.14
C GLU A 192 -0.54 11.86 -15.93
N LYS A 193 -0.37 10.54 -16.15
CA LYS A 193 -0.08 9.57 -15.09
C LYS A 193 1.26 9.84 -14.40
N ARG A 194 2.22 10.43 -15.11
CA ARG A 194 3.56 10.76 -14.59
C ARG A 194 3.61 12.08 -13.81
N VAL A 195 2.51 12.82 -13.78
CA VAL A 195 2.43 14.12 -13.09
C VAL A 195 1.77 13.91 -11.74
N LEU A 196 2.58 13.68 -10.72
CA LEU A 196 2.11 13.55 -9.34
C LEU A 196 1.61 14.88 -8.79
N LEU A 197 0.50 14.86 -8.08
CA LEU A 197 -0.12 16.01 -7.42
C LEU A 197 0.19 16.05 -5.92
N SER A 198 0.50 14.90 -5.33
CA SER A 198 0.89 14.76 -3.93
C SER A 198 1.91 13.64 -3.79
N PHE A 199 2.94 13.86 -2.99
CA PHE A 199 3.96 12.87 -2.62
C PHE A 199 4.71 13.33 -1.36
N LEU A 200 5.39 12.43 -0.69
CA LEU A 200 6.23 12.73 0.47
C LEU A 200 7.50 13.43 0.00
N GLY A 201 7.83 14.57 0.62
CA GLY A 201 8.95 15.41 0.22
C GLY A 201 8.54 16.71 -0.47
N MET A 202 7.26 16.88 -0.84
CA MET A 202 6.76 18.20 -1.22
C MET A 202 6.98 19.20 -0.09
N ALA A 203 7.38 20.43 -0.43
CA ALA A 203 7.43 21.56 0.50
C ALA A 203 5.99 22.00 0.83
N VAL A 204 5.34 21.24 1.68
CA VAL A 204 3.95 21.49 2.11
C VAL A 204 3.99 21.79 3.59
N GLU A 205 3.29 22.83 4.01
CA GLU A 205 3.07 23.08 5.43
C GLU A 205 2.38 21.88 6.08
N LYS A 206 2.72 21.57 7.33
CA LYS A 206 2.22 20.39 8.05
C LYS A 206 0.70 20.19 7.96
N LEU A 207 -0.06 21.28 7.90
CA LEU A 207 -1.52 21.25 7.81
C LEU A 207 -2.02 20.77 6.43
N GLU A 208 -1.33 21.13 5.36
CA GLU A 208 -1.69 20.72 4.00
C GLU A 208 -1.36 19.27 3.75
N LEU A 209 -0.21 18.78 4.26
CA LEU A 209 0.17 17.38 4.16
C LEU A 209 -0.88 16.46 4.78
N SER A 210 -1.40 16.80 5.96
CA SER A 210 -2.45 16.01 6.61
C SER A 210 -3.73 15.91 5.77
N ARG A 211 -4.03 16.89 4.93
CA ARG A 211 -5.18 16.88 3.99
C ARG A 211 -4.93 16.02 2.75
N CYS A 212 -3.67 15.79 2.39
CA CYS A 212 -3.31 14.94 1.25
C CYS A 212 -3.36 13.45 1.58
N ILE A 213 -3.33 13.06 2.86
CA ILE A 213 -3.38 11.66 3.26
C ILE A 213 -4.81 11.13 3.06
N GLN A 214 -4.95 10.15 2.17
CA GLN A 214 -6.21 9.41 2.01
C GLN A 214 -6.26 8.28 3.03
N VAL A 215 -7.40 8.13 3.69
CA VAL A 215 -7.66 7.03 4.65
C VAL A 215 -8.89 6.27 4.20
N VAL A 216 -8.81 4.95 4.23
CA VAL A 216 -9.93 4.04 3.96
C VAL A 216 -9.96 2.96 5.03
N THR A 217 -11.15 2.66 5.53
CA THR A 217 -11.41 1.60 6.50
C THR A 217 -12.45 0.63 5.98
N ILE A 218 -12.30 -0.64 6.31
CA ILE A 218 -13.24 -1.72 6.01
C ILE A 218 -13.36 -2.56 7.27
N ASP A 219 -14.55 -2.62 7.84
CA ASP A 219 -14.87 -3.29 9.10
C ASP A 219 -15.46 -4.69 8.93
N ASP A 220 -15.67 -5.11 7.68
CA ASP A 220 -16.30 -6.38 7.32
C ASP A 220 -15.40 -7.25 6.40
N VAL A 221 -14.13 -7.43 6.75
CA VAL A 221 -13.19 -8.26 5.97
C VAL A 221 -13.40 -9.75 6.27
N TRP A 222 -13.61 -10.56 5.21
CA TRP A 222 -13.99 -11.97 5.30
C TRP A 222 -12.92 -12.91 4.73
N PRO A 223 -12.91 -14.19 5.14
CA PRO A 223 -12.16 -15.22 4.43
C PRO A 223 -12.52 -15.24 2.94
N GLY A 224 -11.48 -15.25 2.11
CA GLY A 224 -11.60 -15.13 0.65
C GLY A 224 -11.37 -13.73 0.10
N ASP A 225 -11.40 -12.70 0.94
CA ASP A 225 -10.98 -11.36 0.55
C ASP A 225 -9.49 -11.32 0.26
N ARG A 226 -9.10 -10.40 -0.62
CA ARG A 226 -7.72 -10.21 -1.03
C ARG A 226 -7.42 -8.74 -1.16
N PHE A 227 -6.25 -8.32 -0.67
CA PHE A 227 -5.73 -6.97 -0.82
C PHE A 227 -4.44 -6.98 -1.63
N LEU A 228 -4.34 -6.07 -2.60
CA LEU A 228 -3.12 -5.82 -3.36
C LEU A 228 -2.67 -4.39 -3.10
N LEU A 229 -1.49 -4.21 -2.50
CA LEU A 229 -0.77 -2.94 -2.49
C LEU A 229 0.26 -2.98 -3.61
N CYS A 230 0.33 -1.93 -4.43
CA CYS A 230 1.33 -1.91 -5.51
C CYS A 230 1.70 -0.48 -5.93
N SER A 231 2.93 -0.32 -6.48
CA SER A 231 3.33 0.88 -7.18
C SER A 231 2.65 0.98 -8.55
N ASP A 232 2.74 2.14 -9.19
CA ASP A 232 2.15 2.39 -10.51
C ASP A 232 2.79 1.54 -11.60
N GLY A 233 4.05 1.10 -11.44
CA GLY A 233 4.71 0.15 -12.32
C GLY A 233 4.01 -1.21 -12.42
N VAL A 234 3.09 -1.55 -11.50
CA VAL A 234 2.24 -2.73 -11.64
C VAL A 234 0.93 -2.38 -12.32
N TYR A 235 0.10 -1.54 -11.71
CA TYR A 235 -1.25 -1.28 -12.24
C TYR A 235 -1.27 -0.34 -13.45
N GLY A 236 -0.22 0.45 -13.63
CA GLY A 236 -0.05 1.32 -14.79
C GLY A 236 0.38 0.57 -16.05
N GLN A 237 1.13 -0.53 -15.90
CA GLN A 237 1.61 -1.38 -16.99
C GLN A 237 0.61 -2.48 -17.38
N LEU A 238 -0.15 -3.00 -16.42
CA LEU A 238 -1.15 -4.01 -16.69
C LEU A 238 -2.49 -3.37 -17.12
N PRO A 239 -3.12 -3.83 -18.22
CA PRO A 239 -4.48 -3.44 -18.53
C PRO A 239 -5.42 -3.72 -17.34
N GLU A 240 -6.28 -2.79 -17.01
CA GLU A 240 -7.18 -2.88 -15.84
C GLU A 240 -7.99 -4.19 -15.83
N ALA A 241 -8.52 -4.60 -17.00
CA ALA A 241 -9.27 -5.84 -17.13
C ALA A 241 -8.40 -7.09 -16.84
N LEU A 242 -7.11 -7.06 -17.24
CA LEU A 242 -6.17 -8.15 -16.93
C LEU A 242 -5.85 -8.19 -15.44
N LEU A 243 -5.55 -7.04 -14.82
CA LEU A 243 -5.28 -6.96 -13.39
C LEU A 243 -6.46 -7.49 -12.58
N LYS A 244 -7.69 -7.06 -12.90
CA LYS A 244 -8.92 -7.56 -12.26
C LYS A 244 -9.08 -9.07 -12.41
N LYS A 245 -8.83 -9.61 -13.61
CA LYS A 245 -8.87 -11.06 -13.86
C LYS A 245 -7.82 -11.81 -13.06
N LEU A 246 -6.58 -11.31 -13.02
CA LEU A 246 -5.48 -11.92 -12.26
C LEU A 246 -5.79 -11.94 -10.77
N LEU A 247 -6.34 -10.87 -10.20
CA LEU A 247 -6.72 -10.82 -8.79
C LEU A 247 -7.80 -11.86 -8.41
N GLY A 248 -8.63 -12.28 -9.36
CA GLY A 248 -9.60 -13.36 -9.16
C GLY A 248 -9.00 -14.77 -9.16
N MET A 249 -7.74 -14.95 -9.54
CA MET A 249 -7.11 -16.28 -9.63
C MET A 249 -6.48 -16.69 -8.29
N ARG A 250 -6.85 -17.86 -7.75
CA ARG A 250 -6.35 -18.35 -6.44
C ARG A 250 -4.84 -18.55 -6.38
N TRP A 251 -4.20 -18.86 -7.51
CA TRP A 251 -2.76 -19.15 -7.58
C TRP A 251 -1.88 -17.91 -7.77
N ILE A 252 -2.49 -16.75 -8.02
CA ILE A 252 -1.74 -15.50 -8.26
C ILE A 252 -0.88 -15.14 -7.04
N THR A 253 0.29 -14.59 -7.28
CA THR A 253 1.21 -14.07 -6.27
C THR A 253 1.72 -12.69 -6.68
N ALA A 254 2.26 -11.93 -5.74
CA ALA A 254 2.92 -10.66 -6.04
C ALA A 254 4.01 -10.82 -7.11
N LYS A 255 4.80 -11.90 -7.05
CA LYS A 255 5.82 -12.23 -8.06
C LYS A 255 5.24 -12.38 -9.46
N THR A 256 4.09 -13.02 -9.59
CA THR A 256 3.45 -13.20 -10.90
C THR A 256 2.97 -11.86 -11.46
N LEU A 257 2.40 -10.99 -10.62
CA LEU A 257 1.95 -9.66 -11.01
C LEU A 257 3.13 -8.78 -11.46
N VAL A 258 4.19 -8.73 -10.65
CA VAL A 258 5.39 -7.96 -10.95
C VAL A 258 6.07 -8.47 -12.23
N LYS A 259 6.20 -9.80 -12.40
CA LYS A 259 6.74 -10.37 -13.64
C LYS A 259 5.91 -10.01 -14.87
N ALA A 260 4.58 -10.07 -14.76
CA ALA A 260 3.70 -9.70 -15.86
C ALA A 260 3.84 -8.20 -16.23
N ALA A 261 3.94 -7.33 -15.21
CA ALA A 261 4.12 -5.90 -15.41
C ALA A 261 5.50 -5.55 -16.00
N THR A 262 6.56 -6.26 -15.60
CA THR A 262 7.93 -5.99 -16.06
C THR A 262 8.33 -6.76 -17.34
N PHE A 263 7.43 -7.56 -17.88
CA PHE A 263 7.67 -8.30 -19.14
C PHE A 263 7.62 -7.39 -20.38
N VAL A 264 7.01 -6.20 -20.26
CA VAL A 264 6.91 -5.25 -21.38
C VAL A 264 8.19 -4.42 -21.52
N PRO A 265 8.58 -4.04 -22.76
CA PRO A 265 9.68 -3.12 -22.98
C PRO A 265 9.43 -1.77 -22.28
N HIS A 266 10.49 -1.16 -21.76
CA HIS A 266 10.41 0.12 -21.04
C HIS A 266 9.50 0.09 -19.79
N SER A 267 9.40 -1.08 -19.15
CA SER A 267 8.68 -1.23 -17.89
C SER A 267 9.34 -0.43 -16.79
N ASP A 268 8.51 0.11 -15.91
CA ASP A 268 8.91 0.84 -14.70
C ASP A 268 9.39 -0.10 -13.60
N ASN A 269 9.90 0.48 -12.51
CA ASN A 269 10.04 -0.24 -11.25
C ASN A 269 8.66 -0.76 -10.83
N ALA A 270 8.57 -1.99 -10.40
CA ALA A 270 7.29 -2.62 -10.10
C ALA A 270 7.35 -3.35 -8.77
N THR A 271 6.46 -2.95 -7.87
CA THR A 271 6.40 -3.48 -6.50
C THR A 271 4.97 -3.87 -6.16
N ALA A 272 4.81 -5.03 -5.55
CA ALA A 272 3.51 -5.54 -5.12
C ALA A 272 3.61 -6.32 -3.80
N ILE A 273 2.58 -6.17 -2.96
CA ILE A 273 2.28 -7.03 -1.81
C ILE A 273 0.86 -7.54 -1.99
N LEU A 274 0.69 -8.86 -1.95
CA LEU A 274 -0.61 -9.50 -2.05
C LEU A 274 -0.92 -10.23 -0.75
N ILE A 275 -2.06 -9.90 -0.15
CA ILE A 275 -2.55 -10.43 1.13
C ILE A 275 -3.86 -11.15 0.86
N ASP A 276 -3.92 -12.46 1.10
CA ASP A 276 -5.14 -13.26 1.04
C ASP A 276 -5.62 -13.56 2.46
N ILE A 277 -6.89 -13.35 2.72
CA ILE A 277 -7.57 -13.76 3.95
C ILE A 277 -8.05 -15.21 3.79
N LEU A 278 -7.74 -16.08 4.76
CA LEU A 278 -8.02 -17.52 4.69
C LEU A 278 -9.19 -17.95 5.56
#